data_22c9e104d2ed7af4128496bec3371da9
#
_entry.id   22c9e104d2ed7af4128496bec3371da9
#
_cell.length_a   1.000
_cell.length_b   1.000
_cell.length_c   1.000
_cell.angle_alpha   90.00
_cell.angle_beta   90.00
_cell.angle_gamma   90.00
#
_symmetry.space_group_name_H-M   'P 1'
#
loop_
_entity.id
_entity.type
_entity.pdbx_description
1 polymer ?
#
loop_
_entity_poly.entity_id
_entity_poly.type
_entity_poly.pdbx_seq_one_letter_code
_entity_poly.pdbx_strand_id
1 'polypeptide(L)'
;MANSTIRQADILLRECTVMQVATLDTETGFPNIVSLTPLKSHRSLKEILFYTDRDTTTIHNVLEKPVVAVYCFNELHHSSLLLRAKTAVLNAEEVLPNFTENLNTFQKSLQYDRPVIIRCTPLTVKIRYNNDIEFSKLNEI
;
A
#
# COMPACT_ATOMS: atom_id res chain seq x y z
N MET A 1 -21.19 -10.65 3.60
CA MET A 1 -20.87 -11.15 2.27
C MET A 1 -19.78 -10.34 1.63
N ALA A 2 -19.26 -10.78 0.48
CA ALA A 2 -18.11 -10.15 -0.19
C ALA A 2 -18.27 -8.64 -0.41
N ASN A 3 -19.45 -8.19 -0.82
CA ASN A 3 -19.70 -6.76 -1.04
C ASN A 3 -19.60 -5.93 0.24
N SER A 4 -20.01 -6.51 1.37
CA SER A 4 -19.91 -5.86 2.68
C SER A 4 -18.45 -5.77 3.11
N THR A 5 -17.68 -6.83 2.92
CA THR A 5 -16.24 -6.86 3.22
C THR A 5 -15.51 -5.80 2.40
N ILE A 6 -15.78 -5.73 1.09
CA ILE A 6 -15.14 -4.77 0.20
C ILE A 6 -15.48 -3.34 0.60
N ARG A 7 -16.72 -3.07 0.97
CA ARG A 7 -17.15 -1.73 1.40
C ARG A 7 -16.42 -1.32 2.68
N GLN A 8 -16.35 -2.19 3.67
CA GLN A 8 -15.65 -1.90 4.92
C GLN A 8 -14.16 -1.69 4.69
N ALA A 9 -13.56 -2.48 3.82
CA ALA A 9 -12.16 -2.33 3.48
C ALA A 9 -11.87 -0.98 2.81
N ASP A 10 -12.73 -0.54 1.89
CA ASP A 10 -12.57 0.77 1.25
C ASP A 10 -12.68 1.91 2.25
N ILE A 11 -13.57 1.79 3.22
CA ILE A 11 -13.72 2.79 4.29
C ILE A 11 -12.42 2.85 5.12
N LEU A 12 -11.89 1.70 5.52
CA LEU A 12 -10.66 1.64 6.29
C LEU A 12 -9.48 2.23 5.51
N LEU A 13 -9.36 1.93 4.23
CA LEU A 13 -8.31 2.48 3.39
C LEU A 13 -8.34 4.01 3.35
N ARG A 14 -9.53 4.59 3.30
CA ARG A 14 -9.68 6.04 3.26
C ARG A 14 -9.42 6.69 4.60
N GLU A 15 -9.66 5.99 5.69
CA GLU A 15 -9.43 6.51 7.04
C GLU A 15 -7.95 6.44 7.45
N CYS A 16 -7.19 5.49 6.91
CA CYS A 16 -5.79 5.30 7.26
C CYS A 16 -4.90 6.17 6.37
N THR A 17 -4.20 7.13 6.96
CA THR A 17 -3.30 8.01 6.22
C THR A 17 -1.90 7.42 6.07
N VAL A 18 -1.50 6.54 6.97
CA VAL A 18 -0.21 5.87 6.93
C VAL A 18 -0.46 4.37 6.98
N MET A 19 0.25 3.63 6.15
CA MET A 19 0.11 2.18 6.08
C MET A 19 1.46 1.51 6.30
N GLN A 20 1.44 0.35 6.94
CA GLN A 20 2.62 -0.48 7.07
C GLN A 20 2.72 -1.36 5.83
N VAL A 21 3.88 -1.34 5.19
CA VAL A 21 4.13 -2.10 3.97
C VAL A 21 5.26 -3.08 4.25
N ALA A 22 4.94 -4.36 4.13
CA ALA A 22 5.90 -5.43 4.35
C ALA A 22 6.37 -5.98 3.01
N THR A 23 7.69 -6.07 2.86
CA THR A 23 8.34 -6.64 1.70
C THR A 23 9.25 -7.78 2.15
N LEU A 24 9.66 -8.63 1.21
CA LEU A 24 10.52 -9.75 1.51
C LEU A 24 11.95 -9.43 1.08
N ASP A 25 12.86 -9.46 2.05
CA ASP A 25 14.29 -9.35 1.77
C ASP A 25 14.82 -10.75 1.42
N THR A 26 15.07 -10.99 0.14
CA THR A 26 15.48 -12.30 -0.34
C THR A 26 16.92 -12.64 0.03
N GLU A 27 17.75 -11.66 0.33
CA GLU A 27 19.14 -11.89 0.73
C GLU A 27 19.23 -12.43 2.15
N THR A 28 18.43 -11.88 3.06
CA THR A 28 18.46 -12.28 4.48
C THR A 28 17.35 -13.24 4.85
N GLY A 29 16.28 -13.30 4.06
CA GLY A 29 15.09 -14.09 4.36
C GLY A 29 14.16 -13.44 5.37
N PHE A 30 14.48 -12.23 5.85
CA PHE A 30 13.64 -11.53 6.80
C PHE A 30 12.63 -10.64 6.09
N PRO A 31 11.41 -10.52 6.63
CA PRO A 31 10.49 -9.48 6.17
C PRO A 31 10.98 -8.11 6.60
N ASN A 32 10.78 -7.13 5.75
CA ASN A 32 11.09 -5.73 6.00
C ASN A 32 9.79 -4.96 6.07
N ILE A 33 9.62 -4.11 7.07
CA ILE A 33 8.38 -3.36 7.27
C ILE A 33 8.71 -1.89 7.36
N VAL A 34 8.00 -1.08 6.59
CA VAL A 34 8.13 0.38 6.62
C VAL A 34 6.74 1.01 6.66
N SER A 35 6.70 2.25 7.13
CA SER A 35 5.48 3.05 7.08
C SER A 35 5.51 3.93 5.85
N LEU A 36 4.50 3.83 5.01
CA LEU A 36 4.38 4.64 3.80
C LEU A 36 3.02 5.33 3.74
N THR A 37 3.00 6.51 3.14
CA THR A 37 1.76 7.23 2.89
C THR A 37 1.38 7.07 1.44
N PRO A 38 0.19 6.52 1.14
CA PRO A 38 -0.25 6.42 -0.24
C PRO A 38 -0.63 7.79 -0.82
N LEU A 39 -0.60 7.90 -2.14
CA LEU A 39 -1.08 9.09 -2.81
C LEU A 39 -2.59 9.23 -2.59
N LYS A 40 -3.04 10.47 -2.39
CA LYS A 40 -4.46 10.75 -2.10
C LYS A 40 -5.40 10.23 -3.18
N SER A 41 -5.00 10.35 -4.43
CA SER A 41 -5.85 10.02 -5.57
C SER A 41 -5.94 8.52 -5.86
N HIS A 42 -5.02 7.72 -5.35
CA HIS A 42 -4.90 6.31 -5.67
C HIS A 42 -4.76 5.49 -4.41
N ARG A 43 -5.87 5.36 -3.70
CA ARG A 43 -5.95 4.63 -2.44
C ARG A 43 -7.28 3.90 -2.38
N SER A 44 -7.33 2.78 -3.10
CA SER A 44 -8.54 1.95 -3.18
C SER A 44 -8.15 0.49 -3.28
N LEU A 45 -9.15 -0.39 -3.20
CA LEU A 45 -8.92 -1.82 -3.39
C LEU A 45 -8.56 -2.20 -4.84
N LYS A 46 -8.70 -1.26 -5.77
CA LYS A 46 -8.28 -1.49 -7.15
C LYS A 46 -6.81 -1.20 -7.34
N GLU A 47 -6.33 -0.16 -6.67
CA GLU A 47 -4.96 0.30 -6.85
C GLU A 47 -4.56 1.21 -5.71
N ILE A 48 -3.36 1.00 -5.20
CA ILE A 48 -2.75 1.90 -4.23
C ILE A 48 -1.40 2.30 -4.78
N LEU A 49 -1.13 3.60 -4.82
CA LEU A 49 0.16 4.12 -5.25
C LEU A 49 0.90 4.68 -4.06
N PHE A 50 2.11 4.16 -3.82
CA PHE A 50 2.99 4.67 -2.77
C PHE A 50 4.15 5.42 -3.39
N TYR A 51 4.48 6.55 -2.79
CA TYR A 51 5.57 7.41 -3.22
C TYR A 51 6.81 7.13 -2.37
N THR A 52 7.94 6.83 -3.01
CA THR A 52 9.19 6.55 -2.32
C THR A 52 10.39 6.86 -3.21
N ASP A 53 11.59 6.52 -2.76
CA ASP A 53 12.83 6.72 -3.52
C ASP A 53 13.35 5.38 -4.03
N ARG A 54 13.98 5.41 -5.20
CA ARG A 54 14.53 4.21 -5.84
C ARG A 54 15.61 3.52 -5.01
N ASP A 55 16.33 4.26 -4.19
CA ASP A 55 17.46 3.73 -3.44
C ASP A 55 17.10 3.13 -2.09
N THR A 56 15.82 2.91 -1.83
CA THR A 56 15.38 2.30 -0.56
C THR A 56 15.44 0.78 -0.59
N THR A 57 15.57 0.18 0.60
CA THR A 57 15.48 -1.27 0.77
C THR A 57 14.13 -1.80 0.25
N THR A 58 13.06 -1.04 0.48
CA THR A 58 11.73 -1.42 0.00
C THR A 58 11.72 -1.62 -1.51
N ILE A 59 12.30 -0.69 -2.27
CA ILE A 59 12.36 -0.81 -3.72
C ILE A 59 13.24 -1.99 -4.15
N HIS A 60 14.40 -2.17 -3.51
CA HIS A 60 15.25 -3.32 -3.79
C HIS A 60 14.47 -4.62 -3.61
N ASN A 61 13.74 -4.73 -2.52
CA ASN A 61 12.97 -5.94 -2.22
C ASN A 61 11.85 -6.21 -3.22
N VAL A 62 11.08 -5.18 -3.61
CA VAL A 62 9.98 -5.40 -4.56
C VAL A 62 10.47 -5.64 -5.99
N LEU A 63 11.66 -5.17 -6.35
CA LEU A 63 12.25 -5.51 -7.64
C LEU A 63 12.65 -6.99 -7.70
N GLU A 64 13.13 -7.55 -6.59
CA GLU A 64 13.50 -8.96 -6.51
C GLU A 64 12.28 -9.87 -6.34
N LYS A 65 11.34 -9.47 -5.49
CA LYS A 65 10.12 -10.22 -5.23
C LYS A 65 8.94 -9.24 -5.25
N PRO A 66 8.20 -9.16 -6.38
CA PRO A 66 7.20 -8.11 -6.58
C PRO A 66 5.86 -8.37 -5.89
N VAL A 67 5.92 -8.62 -4.60
CA VAL A 67 4.75 -8.81 -3.75
C VAL A 67 4.94 -8.05 -2.46
N VAL A 68 3.82 -7.59 -1.89
CA VAL A 68 3.81 -6.89 -0.59
C VAL A 68 2.60 -7.31 0.21
N ALA A 69 2.69 -7.12 1.52
CA ALA A 69 1.53 -7.07 2.40
C ALA A 69 1.39 -5.63 2.88
N VAL A 70 0.17 -5.12 2.83
CA VAL A 70 -0.15 -3.76 3.27
C VAL A 70 -1.11 -3.87 4.45
N TYR A 71 -0.77 -3.23 5.55
CA TYR A 71 -1.54 -3.31 6.78
C TYR A 71 -1.85 -1.93 7.30
N CYS A 72 -3.07 -1.71 7.76
CA CYS A 72 -3.41 -0.53 8.53
C CYS A 72 -4.36 -0.89 9.66
N PHE A 73 -4.25 -0.13 10.74
CA PHE A 73 -5.02 -0.33 11.95
C PHE A 73 -5.67 0.99 12.34
N ASN A 74 -6.97 0.94 12.59
CA ASN A 74 -7.72 2.08 13.11
C ASN A 74 -8.02 1.82 14.58
N GLU A 75 -7.27 2.50 15.44
CA GLU A 75 -7.40 2.32 16.88
C GLU A 75 -8.77 2.75 17.40
N LEU A 76 -9.34 3.80 16.81
CA LEU A 76 -10.61 4.35 17.25
C LEU A 76 -11.75 3.33 17.16
N HIS A 77 -11.73 2.50 16.13
CA HIS A 77 -12.76 1.50 15.89
C HIS A 77 -12.28 0.07 16.12
N HIS A 78 -11.05 -0.11 16.59
CA HIS A 78 -10.40 -1.41 16.74
C HIS A 78 -10.56 -2.29 15.50
N SER A 79 -10.33 -1.69 14.35
CA SER A 79 -10.45 -2.36 13.07
C SER A 79 -9.12 -2.37 12.34
N SER A 80 -8.89 -3.40 11.54
CA SER A 80 -7.67 -3.54 10.80
C SER A 80 -7.93 -4.09 9.41
N LEU A 81 -6.98 -3.82 8.53
CA LEU A 81 -7.02 -4.24 7.14
C LEU A 81 -5.68 -4.82 6.77
N LEU A 82 -5.70 -6.01 6.18
CA LEU A 82 -4.50 -6.62 5.61
C LEU A 82 -4.77 -6.92 4.14
N LEU A 83 -3.95 -6.35 3.28
CA LEU A 83 -3.97 -6.62 1.85
C LEU A 83 -2.75 -7.42 1.46
N ARG A 84 -2.93 -8.39 0.58
CA ARG A 84 -1.83 -8.98 -0.17
C ARG A 84 -1.93 -8.45 -1.58
N ALA A 85 -0.82 -7.96 -2.11
CA ALA A 85 -0.81 -7.25 -3.38
C ALA A 85 0.43 -7.63 -4.19
N LYS A 86 0.30 -7.57 -5.50
CA LYS A 86 1.45 -7.59 -6.38
C LYS A 86 1.82 -6.16 -6.71
N THR A 87 3.09 -5.96 -7.11
CA THR A 87 3.63 -4.62 -7.26
C THR A 87 4.29 -4.40 -8.61
N ALA A 88 4.36 -3.13 -9.01
CA ALA A 88 5.22 -2.67 -10.10
C ALA A 88 5.86 -1.37 -9.64
N VAL A 89 7.14 -1.18 -10.00
CA VAL A 89 7.87 0.05 -9.70
C VAL A 89 7.90 0.90 -10.96
N LEU A 90 7.43 2.12 -10.87
CA LEU A 90 7.25 3.01 -12.00
C LEU A 90 7.88 4.37 -11.68
N ASN A 91 8.38 5.06 -12.71
CA ASN A 91 8.82 6.43 -12.53
C ASN A 91 7.61 7.31 -12.23
N ALA A 92 7.75 8.21 -11.25
CA ALA A 92 6.62 9.01 -10.80
C ALA A 92 6.00 9.83 -11.94
N GLU A 93 6.82 10.41 -12.81
CA GLU A 93 6.34 11.24 -13.91
C GLU A 93 5.62 10.44 -14.99
N GLU A 94 5.96 9.17 -15.17
CA GLU A 94 5.31 8.31 -16.16
C GLU A 94 3.91 7.91 -15.74
N VAL A 95 3.71 7.75 -14.43
CA VAL A 95 2.41 7.33 -13.88
C VAL A 95 1.45 8.51 -13.80
N LEU A 96 1.93 9.62 -13.26
CA LEU A 96 1.17 10.82 -13.05
C LEU A 96 2.02 12.01 -13.47
N PRO A 97 1.80 12.60 -14.67
CA PRO A 97 2.60 13.72 -15.14
C PRO A 97 2.70 14.89 -14.15
N ASN A 98 1.66 15.08 -13.35
CA ASN A 98 1.64 16.10 -12.32
C ASN A 98 1.58 15.47 -10.93
N PHE A 99 2.42 14.47 -10.69
CA PHE A 99 2.37 13.72 -9.44
C PHE A 99 2.60 14.58 -8.20
N THR A 100 3.34 15.68 -8.33
CA THR A 100 3.61 16.59 -7.21
C THR A 100 2.34 17.21 -6.63
N GLU A 101 1.31 17.36 -7.45
CA GLU A 101 0.00 17.87 -6.99
C GLU A 101 -0.72 16.89 -6.07
N ASN A 102 -0.34 15.59 -6.15
CA ASN A 102 -0.93 14.53 -5.35
C ASN A 102 -0.17 14.27 -4.05
N LEU A 103 0.96 14.96 -3.86
CA LEU A 103 1.77 14.80 -2.66
C LEU A 103 1.22 15.70 -1.54
N ASN A 104 1.20 15.17 -0.31
CA ASN A 104 0.88 15.98 0.86
C ASN A 104 2.13 16.78 1.29
N THR A 105 1.98 17.62 2.30
CA THR A 105 3.08 18.48 2.78
C THR A 105 4.29 17.66 3.23
N PHE A 106 4.04 16.56 3.94
CA PHE A 106 5.12 15.67 4.40
C PHE A 106 5.89 15.07 3.21
N GLN A 107 5.16 14.53 2.22
CA GLN A 107 5.78 13.91 1.05
C GLN A 107 6.60 14.91 0.25
N LYS A 108 6.12 16.15 0.09
CA LYS A 108 6.88 17.20 -0.57
C LYS A 108 8.18 17.54 0.15
N SER A 109 8.20 17.43 1.48
CA SER A 109 9.38 17.74 2.29
C SER A 109 10.49 16.72 2.16
N LEU A 110 10.20 15.50 1.69
CA LEU A 110 11.18 14.42 1.59
C LEU A 110 12.24 14.68 0.52
N GLN A 111 11.92 15.39 -0.55
CA GLN A 111 12.86 15.79 -1.61
C GLN A 111 13.73 14.64 -2.12
N TYR A 112 13.09 13.56 -2.53
CA TYR A 112 13.80 12.39 -3.05
C TYR A 112 14.56 12.71 -4.34
N ASP A 113 15.78 12.19 -4.46
CA ASP A 113 16.61 12.36 -5.67
C ASP A 113 16.08 11.57 -6.86
N ARG A 114 15.60 10.36 -6.62
CA ARG A 114 15.06 9.49 -7.66
C ARG A 114 13.70 8.98 -7.27
N PRO A 115 12.67 9.85 -7.29
CA PRO A 115 11.33 9.46 -6.84
C PRO A 115 10.73 8.41 -7.77
N VAL A 116 10.10 7.43 -7.15
CA VAL A 116 9.38 6.36 -7.84
C VAL A 116 8.04 6.12 -7.17
N ILE A 117 7.16 5.46 -7.91
CA ILE A 117 5.86 5.03 -7.42
C ILE A 117 5.88 3.50 -7.36
N ILE A 118 5.45 2.96 -6.23
CA ILE A 118 5.12 1.54 -6.13
C ILE A 118 3.63 1.43 -6.40
N ARG A 119 3.26 0.79 -7.51
CA ARG A 119 1.87 0.50 -7.80
C ARG A 119 1.52 -0.85 -7.22
N CYS A 120 0.60 -0.87 -6.26
CA CYS A 120 0.11 -2.08 -5.63
C CYS A 120 -1.24 -2.44 -6.20
N THR A 121 -1.37 -3.68 -6.70
CA THR A 121 -2.64 -4.22 -7.15
C THR A 121 -3.09 -5.26 -6.12
N PRO A 122 -4.06 -4.91 -5.27
CA PRO A 122 -4.53 -5.83 -4.23
C PRO A 122 -5.13 -7.10 -4.81
N LEU A 123 -4.77 -8.24 -4.23
CA LEU A 123 -5.25 -9.55 -4.63
C LEU A 123 -6.24 -10.12 -3.63
N THR A 124 -5.99 -9.90 -2.34
CA THR A 124 -6.86 -10.38 -1.27
C THR A 124 -6.96 -9.30 -0.20
N VAL A 125 -8.06 -9.32 0.51
CA VAL A 125 -8.29 -8.45 1.64
C VAL A 125 -8.80 -9.26 2.83
N LYS A 126 -8.23 -8.98 4.00
CA LYS A 126 -8.70 -9.50 5.28
C LYS A 126 -8.98 -8.32 6.17
N ILE A 127 -10.18 -8.24 6.70
CA ILE A 127 -10.54 -7.18 7.64
C ILE A 127 -10.91 -7.78 8.98
N ARG A 128 -10.59 -7.02 10.02
CA ARG A 128 -11.13 -7.26 11.35
C ARG A 128 -11.94 -6.03 11.71
N TYR A 129 -13.18 -6.25 12.04
CA TYR A 129 -14.10 -5.18 12.41
C TYR A 129 -14.86 -5.64 13.66
N ASN A 130 -14.65 -4.93 14.77
CA ASN A 130 -15.07 -5.40 16.09
C ASN A 130 -14.42 -6.77 16.37
N ASN A 131 -15.21 -7.81 16.57
CA ASN A 131 -14.68 -9.16 16.82
C ASN A 131 -14.80 -10.09 15.60
N ASP A 132 -15.29 -9.55 14.48
CA ASP A 132 -15.48 -10.32 13.27
C ASP A 132 -14.25 -10.20 12.35
N ILE A 133 -13.89 -11.32 11.73
CA ILE A 133 -12.82 -11.38 10.75
C ILE A 133 -13.44 -11.85 9.44
N GLU A 134 -13.23 -11.10 8.37
CA GLU A 134 -13.75 -11.43 7.06
C GLU A 134 -12.62 -11.39 6.02
N PHE A 135 -12.73 -12.24 5.03
CA PHE A 135 -11.74 -12.39 3.98
C PHE A 135 -12.44 -12.37 2.62
N SER A 136 -11.80 -11.72 1.64
CA SER A 136 -12.31 -11.74 0.27
C SER A 136 -11.14 -11.75 -0.72
N LYS A 137 -11.33 -12.43 -1.82
CA LYS A 137 -10.46 -12.32 -2.99
C LYS A 137 -10.93 -11.15 -3.81
N LEU A 138 -9.98 -10.37 -4.31
CA LEU A 138 -10.28 -9.17 -5.10
C LEU A 138 -10.00 -9.38 -6.58
N ASN A 139 -8.87 -10.03 -6.86
CA ASN A 139 -8.43 -10.30 -8.23
C ASN A 139 -7.90 -11.71 -8.30
N GLU A 140 -8.03 -12.32 -9.45
CA GLU A 140 -7.42 -13.61 -9.68
C GLU A 140 -5.92 -13.44 -9.95
N ILE A 141 -5.17 -14.38 -9.47
CA ILE A 141 -3.71 -14.40 -9.64
C ILE A 141 -3.37 -14.94 -11.03
#